data_204ca935c9e3263ed34ffd5536c89fc2
#
_entry.id   204ca935c9e3263ed34ffd5536c89fc2
#
_cell.length_a   1.000
_cell.length_b   1.000
_cell.length_c   1.000
_cell.angle_alpha   90.00
_cell.angle_beta   90.00
_cell.angle_gamma   90.00
#
_symmetry.space_group_name_H-M   'P 1'
#
loop_
_entity.id
_entity.type
_entity.pdbx_description
1 polymer ?
#
loop_
_entity_poly.entity_id
_entity_poly.type
_entity_poly.pdbx_seq_one_letter_code
_entity_poly.pdbx_strand_id
1 'polypeptide(L)'
;MIYALGFLAQICFSARLLIQWIISEKEKQVVSPTLFWLLSLLGSYLLFFYGWLRNDFAIILGQLISYYIYIWNLNMKNSWQKIPVLIRYILLITPIVAIGYMLAEVKGFINQFFYNENIPFGLLLWGSLGQIIFTLRFVYQWVYSRRHHDSILPMGFWLISLSGSLIIVSYALVRHDPVLILGQSTGLVVYCRDI
;
A
#
# COMPACT_ATOMS: atom_id res chain seq x y z
N MET A 1 -3.91 -19.98 -6.95
CA MET A 1 -3.76 -18.86 -7.88
C MET A 1 -3.88 -17.50 -7.19
N ILE A 2 -4.87 -17.27 -6.32
CA ILE A 2 -5.07 -15.97 -5.61
C ILE A 2 -3.84 -15.59 -4.77
N TYR A 3 -3.33 -16.50 -3.95
CA TYR A 3 -2.11 -16.23 -3.13
C TYR A 3 -0.88 -15.85 -3.96
N ALA A 4 -0.72 -16.40 -5.18
CA ALA A 4 0.40 -16.05 -6.04
C ALA A 4 0.38 -14.55 -6.42
N LEU A 5 -0.79 -13.98 -6.67
CA LEU A 5 -0.97 -12.55 -6.92
C LEU A 5 -0.55 -11.71 -5.69
N GLY A 6 -0.98 -12.14 -4.51
CA GLY A 6 -0.61 -11.49 -3.25
C GLY A 6 0.89 -11.56 -2.98
N PHE A 7 1.53 -12.71 -3.17
CA PHE A 7 2.99 -12.84 -3.02
C PHE A 7 3.77 -12.00 -4.03
N LEU A 8 3.30 -11.91 -5.28
CA LEU A 8 3.89 -11.03 -6.28
C LEU A 8 3.85 -9.56 -5.85
N ALA A 9 2.72 -9.12 -5.27
CA ALA A 9 2.61 -7.79 -4.68
C ALA A 9 3.62 -7.59 -3.54
N GLN A 10 3.78 -8.59 -2.66
CA GLN A 10 4.74 -8.52 -1.55
C GLN A 10 6.19 -8.50 -2.01
N ILE A 11 6.53 -9.20 -3.10
CA ILE A 11 7.84 -9.10 -3.73
C ILE A 11 8.11 -7.66 -4.18
N CYS A 12 7.13 -7.00 -4.83
CA CYS A 12 7.28 -5.59 -5.21
C CYS A 12 7.50 -4.68 -3.98
N PHE A 13 6.74 -4.88 -2.91
CA PHE A 13 6.86 -4.08 -1.69
C PHE A 13 8.16 -4.34 -0.94
N SER A 14 8.64 -5.58 -0.88
CA SER A 14 9.93 -5.91 -0.28
C SER A 14 11.09 -5.36 -1.11
N ALA A 15 11.04 -5.54 -2.43
CA ALA A 15 12.05 -5.05 -3.34
C ALA A 15 12.21 -3.52 -3.28
N ARG A 16 11.09 -2.77 -3.17
CA ARG A 16 11.17 -1.30 -3.05
C ARG A 16 11.92 -0.86 -1.80
N LEU A 17 11.71 -1.55 -0.66
CA LEU A 17 12.37 -1.23 0.61
C LEU A 17 13.87 -1.56 0.53
N LEU A 18 14.23 -2.72 -0.05
CA LEU A 18 15.63 -3.10 -0.26
C LEU A 18 16.36 -2.11 -1.17
N ILE A 19 15.73 -1.71 -2.26
CA ILE A 19 16.32 -0.75 -3.21
C ILE A 19 16.48 0.62 -2.54
N GLN A 20 15.47 1.08 -1.82
CA GLN A 20 15.54 2.32 -1.06
C GLN A 20 16.70 2.28 -0.06
N TRP A 21 16.81 1.18 0.69
CA TRP A 21 17.89 1.01 1.65
C TRP A 21 19.27 1.03 0.99
N ILE A 22 19.50 0.20 -0.05
CA ILE A 22 20.80 0.12 -0.73
C ILE A 22 21.24 1.49 -1.28
N ILE A 23 20.31 2.24 -1.88
CA ILE A 23 20.61 3.56 -2.44
C ILE A 23 20.87 4.57 -1.31
N SER A 24 20.08 4.55 -0.22
CA SER A 24 20.26 5.43 0.93
C SER A 24 21.62 5.21 1.61
N GLU A 25 22.11 3.95 1.69
CA GLU A 25 23.44 3.65 2.22
C GLU A 25 24.55 4.26 1.35
N LYS A 26 24.42 4.20 0.02
CA LYS A 26 25.39 4.80 -0.91
C LYS A 26 25.41 6.31 -0.81
N GLU A 27 24.24 6.93 -0.73
CA GLU A 27 24.08 8.39 -0.68
C GLU A 27 24.31 8.98 0.75
N LYS A 28 24.46 8.11 1.77
CA LYS A 28 24.57 8.47 3.20
C LYS A 28 23.43 9.38 3.69
N GLN A 29 22.28 9.30 3.07
CA GLN A 29 21.06 10.01 3.42
C GLN A 29 19.84 9.21 2.97
N VAL A 30 18.70 9.39 3.65
CA VAL A 30 17.46 8.71 3.28
C VAL A 30 16.92 9.30 1.97
N VAL A 31 16.92 8.51 0.92
CA VAL A 31 16.40 8.90 -0.40
C VAL A 31 15.18 8.08 -0.80
N SER A 32 14.36 8.64 -1.69
CA SER A 32 13.21 7.94 -2.29
C SER A 32 13.42 7.78 -3.80
N PRO A 33 14.09 6.72 -4.29
CA PRO A 33 14.36 6.54 -5.70
C PRO A 33 13.07 6.33 -6.52
N THR A 34 13.10 6.66 -7.80
CA THR A 34 11.95 6.47 -8.72
C THR A 34 11.44 5.03 -8.68
N LEU A 35 12.34 4.06 -8.63
CA LEU A 35 11.98 2.63 -8.60
C LEU A 35 11.19 2.24 -7.35
N PHE A 36 11.42 2.92 -6.20
CA PHE A 36 10.59 2.76 -5.00
C PHE A 36 9.10 3.04 -5.29
N TRP A 37 8.81 4.12 -6.02
CA TRP A 37 7.45 4.52 -6.34
C TRP A 37 6.82 3.66 -7.43
N LEU A 38 7.60 3.23 -8.43
CA LEU A 38 7.14 2.30 -9.47
C LEU A 38 6.74 0.94 -8.88
N LEU A 39 7.59 0.37 -8.05
CA LEU A 39 7.29 -0.89 -7.35
C LEU A 39 6.13 -0.74 -6.35
N SER A 40 6.01 0.43 -5.71
CA SER A 40 4.87 0.75 -4.84
C SER A 40 3.56 0.75 -5.61
N LEU A 41 3.54 1.39 -6.78
CA LEU A 41 2.35 1.46 -7.63
C LEU A 41 1.95 0.07 -8.16
N LEU A 42 2.94 -0.69 -8.66
CA LEU A 42 2.70 -2.06 -9.15
C LEU A 42 2.23 -2.99 -8.03
N GLY A 43 2.91 -2.99 -6.90
CA GLY A 43 2.52 -3.79 -5.74
C GLY A 43 1.13 -3.44 -5.22
N SER A 44 0.80 -2.14 -5.18
CA SER A 44 -0.53 -1.67 -4.77
C SER A 44 -1.62 -2.12 -5.75
N TYR A 45 -1.37 -2.07 -7.05
CA TYR A 45 -2.29 -2.56 -8.08
C TYR A 45 -2.57 -4.04 -7.92
N LEU A 46 -1.52 -4.85 -7.75
CA LEU A 46 -1.66 -6.30 -7.54
C LEU A 46 -2.37 -6.63 -6.22
N LEU A 47 -2.02 -5.92 -5.13
CA LEU A 47 -2.61 -6.17 -3.81
C LEU A 47 -4.07 -5.71 -3.75
N PHE A 48 -4.45 -4.69 -4.53
CA PHE A 48 -5.84 -4.29 -4.68
C PHE A 48 -6.69 -5.44 -5.26
N PHE A 49 -6.25 -6.07 -6.35
CA PHE A 49 -6.94 -7.23 -6.90
C PHE A 49 -6.90 -8.45 -5.98
N TYR A 50 -5.81 -8.64 -5.25
CA TYR A 50 -5.74 -9.68 -4.22
C TYR A 50 -6.81 -9.49 -3.15
N GLY A 51 -6.94 -8.27 -2.60
CA GLY A 51 -7.96 -7.92 -1.61
C GLY A 51 -9.38 -8.10 -2.16
N TRP A 52 -9.60 -7.72 -3.44
CA TRP A 52 -10.89 -7.91 -4.11
C TRP A 52 -11.28 -9.39 -4.22
N LEU A 53 -10.36 -10.23 -4.70
CA LEU A 53 -10.57 -11.67 -4.82
C LEU A 53 -10.72 -12.40 -3.48
N ARG A 54 -10.22 -11.80 -2.40
CA ARG A 54 -10.35 -12.30 -1.01
C ARG A 54 -11.56 -11.73 -0.28
N ASN A 55 -12.31 -10.83 -0.88
CA ASN A 55 -13.40 -10.09 -0.24
C ASN A 55 -12.94 -9.40 1.05
N ASP A 56 -11.73 -8.85 1.05
CA ASP A 56 -11.10 -8.22 2.20
C ASP A 56 -11.02 -6.70 2.02
N PHE A 57 -12.00 -6.00 2.59
CA PHE A 57 -12.12 -4.56 2.49
C PHE A 57 -10.93 -3.82 3.11
N ALA A 58 -10.35 -4.34 4.21
CA ALA A 58 -9.21 -3.69 4.85
C ALA A 58 -8.01 -3.59 3.90
N ILE A 59 -7.74 -4.65 3.12
CA ILE A 59 -6.69 -4.65 2.09
C ILE A 59 -6.99 -3.62 1.00
N ILE A 60 -8.22 -3.63 0.45
CA ILE A 60 -8.64 -2.71 -0.63
C ILE A 60 -8.50 -1.25 -0.18
N LEU A 61 -8.98 -0.93 1.02
CA LEU A 61 -8.95 0.42 1.58
C LEU A 61 -7.54 1.00 1.63
N GLY A 62 -6.58 0.23 2.13
CA GLY A 62 -5.18 0.65 2.19
C GLY A 62 -4.61 0.99 0.81
N GLN A 63 -4.96 0.21 -0.21
CA GLN A 63 -4.47 0.45 -1.57
C GLN A 63 -5.12 1.68 -2.21
N LEU A 64 -6.43 1.87 -2.06
CA LEU A 64 -7.14 3.03 -2.62
C LEU A 64 -6.57 4.36 -2.10
N ILE A 65 -6.24 4.44 -0.82
CA ILE A 65 -5.71 5.68 -0.22
C ILE A 65 -4.29 5.97 -0.73
N SER A 66 -3.40 4.98 -0.76
CA SER A 66 -1.98 5.19 -1.11
C SER A 66 -1.72 5.30 -2.61
N TYR A 67 -2.59 4.77 -3.44
CA TYR A 67 -2.39 4.60 -4.87
C TYR A 67 -2.07 5.90 -5.62
N TYR A 68 -2.89 6.93 -5.43
CA TYR A 68 -2.70 8.22 -6.11
C TYR A 68 -1.50 9.00 -5.56
N ILE A 69 -1.10 8.74 -4.31
CA ILE A 69 0.12 9.31 -3.75
C ILE A 69 1.36 8.76 -4.47
N TYR A 70 1.36 7.47 -4.83
CA TYR A 70 2.45 6.89 -5.63
C TYR A 70 2.54 7.52 -7.02
N ILE A 71 1.40 7.74 -7.68
CA ILE A 71 1.35 8.43 -8.98
C ILE A 71 1.86 9.87 -8.83
N TRP A 72 1.46 10.59 -7.78
CA TRP A 72 1.94 11.94 -7.51
C TRP A 72 3.48 11.99 -7.34
N ASN A 73 4.06 11.07 -6.55
CA ASN A 73 5.51 10.99 -6.36
C ASN A 73 6.24 10.66 -7.68
N LEU A 74 5.68 9.79 -8.51
CA LEU A 74 6.22 9.50 -9.86
C LEU A 74 6.19 10.73 -10.76
N ASN A 75 5.14 11.53 -10.65
CA ASN A 75 5.02 12.78 -11.42
C ASN A 75 6.05 13.82 -10.95
N MET A 76 6.25 13.99 -9.64
CA MET A 76 7.28 14.86 -9.07
C MET A 76 8.69 14.49 -9.54
N LYS A 77 8.94 13.19 -9.77
CA LYS A 77 10.22 12.69 -10.30
C LYS A 77 10.30 12.66 -11.83
N ASN A 78 9.36 13.30 -12.53
CA ASN A 78 9.27 13.33 -14.01
C ASN A 78 9.31 11.92 -14.66
N SER A 79 8.84 10.91 -13.92
CA SER A 79 8.87 9.50 -14.35
C SER A 79 7.50 9.00 -14.78
N TRP A 80 6.42 9.66 -14.38
CA TRP A 80 5.06 9.32 -14.76
C TRP A 80 4.85 9.42 -16.29
N GLN A 81 5.39 10.49 -16.92
CA GLN A 81 5.26 10.72 -18.36
C GLN A 81 6.05 9.71 -19.21
N LYS A 82 7.02 9.00 -18.62
CA LYS A 82 7.80 7.96 -19.31
C LYS A 82 7.02 6.64 -19.44
N ILE A 83 5.93 6.46 -18.67
CA ILE A 83 5.05 5.30 -18.77
C ILE A 83 4.18 5.44 -20.03
N PRO A 84 4.01 4.37 -20.85
CA PRO A 84 3.14 4.38 -22.01
C PRO A 84 1.74 4.90 -21.69
N VAL A 85 1.19 5.72 -22.57
CA VAL A 85 -0.09 6.43 -22.37
C VAL A 85 -1.23 5.48 -22.05
N LEU A 86 -1.31 4.34 -22.75
CA LEU A 86 -2.33 3.31 -22.50
C LEU A 86 -2.26 2.77 -21.06
N ILE A 87 -1.05 2.48 -20.57
CA ILE A 87 -0.85 1.97 -19.21
C ILE A 87 -1.26 3.04 -18.18
N ARG A 88 -0.91 4.31 -18.41
CA ARG A 88 -1.33 5.41 -17.52
C ARG A 88 -2.85 5.51 -17.39
N TYR A 89 -3.58 5.41 -18.51
CA TYR A 89 -5.05 5.43 -18.49
C TYR A 89 -5.62 4.21 -17.74
N ILE A 90 -5.11 3.01 -17.96
CA ILE A 90 -5.52 1.81 -17.24
C ILE A 90 -5.29 2.03 -15.74
N LEU A 91 -4.10 2.46 -15.33
CA LEU A 91 -3.76 2.70 -13.93
C LEU A 91 -4.65 3.78 -13.29
N LEU A 92 -4.98 4.87 -13.99
CA LEU A 92 -5.83 5.93 -13.47
C LEU A 92 -7.30 5.52 -13.36
N ILE A 93 -7.82 4.77 -14.33
CA ILE A 93 -9.24 4.46 -14.45
C ILE A 93 -9.64 3.28 -13.55
N THR A 94 -8.76 2.28 -13.35
CA THR A 94 -9.11 1.07 -12.60
C THR A 94 -9.67 1.35 -11.20
N PRO A 95 -9.04 2.18 -10.32
CA PRO A 95 -9.61 2.45 -9.01
C PRO A 95 -10.93 3.23 -9.08
N ILE A 96 -11.10 4.11 -10.07
CA ILE A 96 -12.33 4.90 -10.27
C ILE A 96 -13.48 3.98 -10.67
N VAL A 97 -13.23 3.04 -11.60
CA VAL A 97 -14.24 2.04 -12.00
C VAL A 97 -14.61 1.14 -10.84
N ALA A 98 -13.63 0.72 -10.03
CA ALA A 98 -13.88 -0.09 -8.85
C ALA A 98 -14.74 0.65 -7.82
N ILE A 99 -14.43 1.93 -7.53
CA ILE A 99 -15.26 2.77 -6.66
C ILE A 99 -16.66 2.97 -7.25
N GLY A 100 -16.75 3.22 -8.56
CA GLY A 100 -18.04 3.35 -9.26
C GLY A 100 -18.90 2.08 -9.13
N TYR A 101 -18.29 0.91 -9.28
CA TYR A 101 -18.96 -0.37 -9.06
C TYR A 101 -19.44 -0.54 -7.60
N MET A 102 -18.60 -0.21 -6.62
CA MET A 102 -18.97 -0.23 -5.20
C MET A 102 -20.16 0.68 -4.90
N LEU A 103 -20.21 1.87 -5.53
CA LEU A 103 -21.31 2.84 -5.34
C LEU A 103 -22.59 2.43 -6.10
N ALA A 104 -22.48 1.77 -7.24
CA ALA A 104 -23.63 1.29 -8.00
C ALA A 104 -24.33 0.09 -7.33
N GLU A 105 -23.55 -0.79 -6.70
CA GLU A 105 -24.00 -2.04 -6.08
C GLU A 105 -23.82 -1.99 -4.53
N VAL A 106 -24.18 -0.87 -3.89
CA VAL A 106 -23.92 -0.62 -2.45
C VAL A 106 -24.40 -1.76 -1.55
N LYS A 107 -25.60 -2.30 -1.78
CA LYS A 107 -26.13 -3.42 -0.97
C LYS A 107 -25.30 -4.69 -1.15
N GLY A 108 -24.97 -5.04 -2.38
CA GLY A 108 -24.13 -6.20 -2.70
C GLY A 108 -22.73 -6.03 -2.10
N PHE A 109 -22.13 -4.84 -2.25
CA PHE A 109 -20.83 -4.50 -1.67
C PHE A 109 -20.84 -4.60 -0.14
N ILE A 110 -21.85 -4.03 0.55
CA ILE A 110 -21.97 -4.11 2.00
C ILE A 110 -22.06 -5.56 2.46
N ASN A 111 -22.91 -6.37 1.83
CA ASN A 111 -23.04 -7.78 2.18
C ASN A 111 -21.73 -8.56 1.93
N GLN A 112 -21.07 -8.34 0.80
CA GLN A 112 -19.85 -9.06 0.43
C GLN A 112 -18.66 -8.74 1.34
N PHE A 113 -18.50 -7.49 1.76
CA PHE A 113 -17.30 -7.03 2.47
C PHE A 113 -17.49 -6.79 3.96
N PHE A 114 -18.70 -6.43 4.41
CA PHE A 114 -18.97 -6.10 5.82
C PHE A 114 -19.76 -7.16 6.56
N TYR A 115 -20.60 -7.92 5.86
CA TYR A 115 -21.35 -9.06 6.43
C TYR A 115 -20.81 -10.41 5.91
N ASN A 116 -19.52 -10.47 5.64
CA ASN A 116 -18.85 -11.69 5.22
C ASN A 116 -18.71 -12.63 6.43
N GLU A 117 -19.27 -13.83 6.36
CA GLU A 117 -19.19 -14.84 7.44
C GLU A 117 -17.74 -15.22 7.79
N ASN A 118 -16.80 -15.03 6.87
CA ASN A 118 -15.40 -15.37 7.06
C ASN A 118 -14.60 -14.29 7.82
N ILE A 119 -15.16 -13.09 8.03
CA ILE A 119 -14.46 -11.98 8.70
C ILE A 119 -15.39 -11.35 9.73
N PRO A 120 -15.24 -11.62 11.04
CA PRO A 120 -16.00 -10.95 12.07
C PRO A 120 -15.86 -9.42 11.97
N PHE A 121 -16.94 -8.69 12.13
CA PHE A 121 -16.97 -7.23 11.96
C PHE A 121 -15.93 -6.50 12.83
N GLY A 122 -15.74 -6.92 14.09
CA GLY A 122 -14.69 -6.35 14.96
C GLY A 122 -13.28 -6.53 14.40
N LEU A 123 -13.01 -7.69 13.80
CA LEU A 123 -11.72 -7.97 13.16
C LEU A 123 -11.55 -7.13 11.88
N LEU A 124 -12.61 -6.94 11.10
CA LEU A 124 -12.62 -6.06 9.94
C LEU A 124 -12.29 -4.61 10.33
N LEU A 125 -12.91 -4.10 11.40
CA LEU A 125 -12.62 -2.76 11.93
C LEU A 125 -11.17 -2.65 12.39
N TRP A 126 -10.64 -3.65 13.08
CA TRP A 126 -9.24 -3.68 13.53
C TRP A 126 -8.25 -3.67 12.35
N GLY A 127 -8.47 -4.51 11.37
CA GLY A 127 -7.67 -4.54 10.14
C GLY A 127 -7.75 -3.22 9.36
N SER A 128 -8.95 -2.64 9.23
CA SER A 128 -9.15 -1.35 8.56
C SER A 128 -8.45 -0.21 9.30
N LEU A 129 -8.50 -0.18 10.65
CA LEU A 129 -7.76 0.78 11.45
C LEU A 129 -6.24 0.67 11.20
N GLY A 130 -5.71 -0.55 11.21
CA GLY A 130 -4.30 -0.79 10.87
C GLY A 130 -3.93 -0.29 9.48
N GLN A 131 -4.76 -0.54 8.49
CA GLN A 131 -4.55 -0.06 7.11
C GLN A 131 -4.63 1.46 7.01
N ILE A 132 -5.56 2.11 7.69
CA ILE A 132 -5.66 3.57 7.73
C ILE A 132 -4.38 4.16 8.33
N ILE A 133 -3.97 3.71 9.53
CA ILE A 133 -2.75 4.19 10.18
C ILE A 133 -1.54 3.96 9.27
N PHE A 134 -1.38 2.75 8.74
CA PHE A 134 -0.27 2.40 7.86
C PHE A 134 -0.23 3.25 6.58
N THR A 135 -1.38 3.65 6.07
CA THR A 135 -1.50 4.46 4.86
C THR A 135 -1.26 5.95 5.16
N LEU A 136 -1.62 6.42 6.35
CA LEU A 136 -1.35 7.80 6.78
C LEU A 136 0.13 8.18 6.69
N ARG A 137 1.06 7.22 6.73
CA ARG A 137 2.49 7.47 6.48
C ARG A 137 2.75 8.13 5.13
N PHE A 138 2.00 7.74 4.09
CA PHE A 138 2.15 8.32 2.75
C PHE A 138 1.51 9.70 2.66
N VAL A 139 0.39 9.93 3.36
CA VAL A 139 -0.22 11.26 3.48
C VAL A 139 0.75 12.20 4.22
N TYR A 140 1.33 11.75 5.33
CA TYR A 140 2.34 12.49 6.08
C TYR A 140 3.57 12.78 5.19
N GLN A 141 4.10 11.78 4.50
CA GLN A 141 5.19 11.91 3.55
C GLN A 141 4.86 12.93 2.45
N TRP A 142 3.68 12.85 1.87
CA TRP A 142 3.24 13.74 0.81
C TRP A 142 3.18 15.20 1.27
N VAL A 143 2.57 15.46 2.44
CA VAL A 143 2.50 16.82 3.02
C VAL A 143 3.91 17.36 3.31
N TYR A 144 4.78 16.52 3.89
CA TYR A 144 6.16 16.88 4.18
C TYR A 144 6.95 17.21 2.91
N SER A 145 6.89 16.32 1.91
CA SER A 145 7.57 16.46 0.62
C SER A 145 7.08 17.67 -0.17
N ARG A 146 5.77 17.96 -0.13
CA ARG A 146 5.20 19.15 -0.77
C ARG A 146 5.74 20.45 -0.19
N ARG A 147 5.96 20.51 1.13
CA ARG A 147 6.54 21.68 1.80
C ARG A 147 8.01 21.90 1.45
N HIS A 148 8.75 20.83 1.21
CA HIS A 148 10.18 20.87 0.90
C HIS A 148 10.48 20.84 -0.59
N HIS A 149 9.45 20.79 -1.45
CA HIS A 149 9.56 20.68 -2.91
C HIS A 149 10.43 19.51 -3.40
N ASP A 150 10.57 18.47 -2.59
CA ASP A 150 11.32 17.25 -2.91
C ASP A 150 10.63 16.01 -2.35
N SER A 151 10.85 14.83 -2.98
CA SER A 151 10.29 13.56 -2.53
C SER A 151 11.17 12.95 -1.43
N ILE A 152 10.85 13.26 -0.17
CA ILE A 152 11.61 12.87 1.02
C ILE A 152 10.82 11.83 1.83
N LEU A 153 11.53 10.95 2.55
CA LEU A 153 10.99 10.01 3.52
C LEU A 153 11.40 10.45 4.94
N PRO A 154 10.57 11.24 5.64
CA PRO A 154 10.91 11.74 6.97
C PRO A 154 10.76 10.65 8.04
N MET A 155 11.42 10.84 9.21
CA MET A 155 11.36 9.90 10.35
C MET A 155 9.94 9.52 10.78
N GLY A 156 9.00 10.46 10.76
CA GLY A 156 7.59 10.19 11.08
C GLY A 156 6.95 9.16 10.14
N PHE A 157 7.41 9.06 8.89
CA PHE A 157 6.97 8.00 7.97
C PHE A 157 7.27 6.60 8.52
N TRP A 158 8.44 6.40 9.11
CA TRP A 158 8.87 5.12 9.67
C TRP A 158 8.13 4.79 10.97
N LEU A 159 7.93 5.77 11.85
CA LEU A 159 7.15 5.60 13.10
C LEU A 159 5.70 5.21 12.84
N ILE A 160 5.03 5.88 11.89
CA ILE A 160 3.66 5.55 11.48
C ILE A 160 3.62 4.17 10.81
N SER A 161 4.65 3.84 10.01
CA SER A 161 4.79 2.53 9.36
C SER A 161 4.86 1.40 10.38
N LEU A 162 5.70 1.56 11.40
CA LEU A 162 5.87 0.59 12.48
C LEU A 162 4.54 0.35 13.21
N SER A 163 3.88 1.44 13.65
CA SER A 163 2.62 1.36 14.39
C SER A 163 1.51 0.66 13.58
N GLY A 164 1.30 1.09 12.34
CA GLY A 164 0.28 0.48 11.47
C GLY A 164 0.59 -0.97 11.11
N SER A 165 1.88 -1.29 10.87
CA SER A 165 2.31 -2.64 10.54
C SER A 165 2.07 -3.63 11.69
N LEU A 166 2.31 -3.24 12.95
CA LEU A 166 2.02 -4.08 14.11
C LEU A 166 0.53 -4.45 14.20
N ILE A 167 -0.36 -3.50 13.95
CA ILE A 167 -1.81 -3.74 13.92
C ILE A 167 -2.16 -4.69 12.77
N ILE A 168 -1.61 -4.47 11.56
CA ILE A 168 -1.89 -5.32 10.40
C ILE A 168 -1.35 -6.74 10.62
N VAL A 169 -0.18 -6.92 11.24
CA VAL A 169 0.36 -8.26 11.56
C VAL A 169 -0.58 -8.99 12.52
N SER A 170 -1.08 -8.31 13.56
CA SER A 170 -2.03 -8.94 14.49
C SER A 170 -3.34 -9.34 13.80
N TYR A 171 -3.85 -8.50 12.90
CA TYR A 171 -4.99 -8.83 12.03
C TYR A 171 -4.70 -10.04 11.14
N ALA A 172 -3.54 -10.04 10.48
CA ALA A 172 -3.14 -11.09 9.55
C ALA A 172 -2.95 -12.45 10.23
N LEU A 173 -2.45 -12.46 11.47
CA LEU A 173 -2.32 -13.69 12.28
C LEU A 173 -3.69 -14.31 12.56
N VAL A 174 -4.68 -13.52 12.97
CA VAL A 174 -6.04 -14.01 13.22
C VAL A 174 -6.71 -14.48 11.92
N ARG A 175 -6.44 -13.81 10.80
CA ARG A 175 -6.94 -14.17 9.46
C ARG A 175 -6.21 -15.35 8.82
N HIS A 176 -5.12 -15.83 9.41
CA HIS A 176 -4.23 -16.81 8.80
C HIS A 176 -3.86 -16.43 7.36
N ASP A 177 -3.56 -15.14 7.13
CA ASP A 177 -3.20 -14.63 5.81
C ASP A 177 -1.68 -14.58 5.65
N PRO A 178 -1.06 -15.59 4.98
CA PRO A 178 0.39 -15.69 4.86
C PRO A 178 0.99 -14.56 4.04
N VAL A 179 0.22 -13.95 3.13
CA VAL A 179 0.67 -12.84 2.29
C VAL A 179 0.90 -11.59 3.13
N LEU A 180 -0.08 -11.24 3.98
CA LEU A 180 0.03 -10.08 4.86
C LEU A 180 1.08 -10.31 5.97
N ILE A 181 1.11 -11.52 6.56
CA ILE A 181 2.10 -11.87 7.60
C ILE A 181 3.51 -11.66 7.05
N LEU A 182 3.83 -12.26 5.90
CA LEU A 182 5.16 -12.19 5.31
C LEU A 182 5.51 -10.74 4.90
N GLY A 183 4.59 -10.05 4.25
CA GLY A 183 4.80 -8.68 3.78
C GLY A 183 5.06 -7.68 4.90
N GLN A 184 4.26 -7.72 5.96
CA GLN A 184 4.41 -6.79 7.08
C GLN A 184 5.61 -7.16 7.97
N SER A 185 5.90 -8.45 8.17
CA SER A 185 7.06 -8.89 8.97
C SER A 185 8.38 -8.44 8.35
N THR A 186 8.53 -8.51 7.02
CA THR A 186 9.72 -7.97 6.34
C THR A 186 9.81 -6.45 6.48
N GLY A 187 8.68 -5.76 6.43
CA GLY A 187 8.60 -4.31 6.65
C GLY A 187 9.03 -3.89 8.05
N LEU A 188 8.59 -4.62 9.10
CA LEU A 188 8.93 -4.31 10.49
C LEU A 188 10.45 -4.21 10.71
N VAL A 189 11.23 -5.13 10.14
CA VAL A 189 12.71 -5.12 10.25
C VAL A 189 13.27 -3.81 9.69
N VAL A 190 12.81 -3.39 8.51
CA VAL A 190 13.28 -2.15 7.87
C VAL A 190 12.84 -0.91 8.65
N TYR A 191 11.59 -0.88 9.13
CA TYR A 191 11.06 0.27 9.87
C TYR A 191 11.79 0.50 11.20
N CYS A 192 12.09 -0.60 11.94
CA CYS A 192 12.88 -0.50 13.18
C CYS A 192 14.31 -0.01 12.94
N ARG A 193 14.88 -0.29 11.77
CA ARG A 193 16.22 0.16 11.43
C ARG A 193 16.26 1.63 11.01
N ASP A 194 15.24 2.11 10.29
CA ASP A 194 15.20 3.46 9.72
C ASP A 194 14.70 4.53 10.72
N ILE A 195 14.32 4.10 11.95
CA ILE A 195 14.05 4.95 13.13
C ILE A 195 15.35 5.20 13.89
#